data_ed1bbb97948338e71ca0c0cf77868089
#
_entry.id   ed1bbb97948338e71ca0c0cf77868089
#
_cell.length_a   1.000
_cell.length_b   1.000
_cell.length_c   1.000
_cell.angle_alpha   90.00
_cell.angle_beta   90.00
_cell.angle_gamma   90.00
#
_symmetry.space_group_name_H-M   'P 1'
#
loop_
_entity.id
_entity.type
_entity.pdbx_description
1 polymer ?
#
loop_
_entity_poly.entity_id
_entity_poly.type
_entity_poly.pdbx_seq_one_letter_code
_entity_poly.pdbx_strand_id
1 'polypeptide(L)'
;MTTSPTLPFDLAAAMSHLSAKDEKLAELIAATVQFRTDESAAGSPYEALLEAIAYQSISGKAAATIYGRIKALSGNPDRPPSPEQMLKLHTSTLRKAGLSGAKVLAVKDLARKTIDGTVPTREQAMQMSDDELVKRLVSVRGIGAWTVEMFLIFNLGRPDVLPAHDLGVKKGWSVTYGRKHMPKPKELLAFGEQWRPYRTVASWYMWRAFERAGHATTRKIRPAKVRSRRHKQLVRASKLVVHGKRRKSKTAPGKPAKRFR
;
A
#
# COMPACT_ATOMS: atom_id res chain seq x y z
N MET A 1 18.97 -19.37 2.51
CA MET A 1 18.12 -19.32 3.71
C MET A 1 17.75 -17.87 3.94
N THR A 2 16.53 -17.47 3.54
CA THR A 2 16.03 -16.11 3.76
C THR A 2 15.62 -16.00 5.23
N THR A 3 16.41 -15.27 6.02
CA THR A 3 16.05 -14.94 7.40
C THR A 3 14.82 -14.04 7.36
N SER A 4 13.69 -14.54 7.84
CA SER A 4 12.49 -13.70 8.07
C SER A 4 12.89 -12.52 8.95
N PRO A 5 12.43 -11.29 8.65
CA PRO A 5 12.74 -10.14 9.48
C PRO A 5 12.29 -10.42 10.92
N THR A 6 13.25 -10.33 11.84
CA THR A 6 12.99 -10.57 13.27
C THR A 6 12.15 -9.42 13.80
N LEU A 7 10.92 -9.70 14.18
CA LEU A 7 10.08 -8.72 14.89
C LEU A 7 10.75 -8.31 16.19
N PRO A 8 10.64 -7.04 16.63
CA PRO A 8 11.22 -6.59 17.91
C PRO A 8 10.42 -7.10 19.14
N PHE A 9 9.50 -8.02 18.93
CA PHE A 9 8.69 -8.65 19.99
C PHE A 9 8.34 -10.09 19.61
N ASP A 10 7.99 -10.91 20.61
CA ASP A 10 7.55 -12.29 20.44
C ASP A 10 6.10 -12.33 19.90
N LEU A 11 5.95 -12.76 18.65
CA LEU A 11 4.64 -12.87 18.00
C LEU A 11 3.77 -13.96 18.62
N ALA A 12 4.35 -15.07 19.07
CA ALA A 12 3.58 -16.16 19.69
C ALA A 12 3.00 -15.70 21.03
N ALA A 13 3.79 -15.01 21.83
CA ALA A 13 3.32 -14.38 23.07
C ALA A 13 2.22 -13.33 22.81
N ALA A 14 2.38 -12.51 21.76
CA ALA A 14 1.37 -11.53 21.39
C ALA A 14 0.03 -12.17 21.00
N MET A 15 0.07 -13.21 20.17
CA MET A 15 -1.14 -13.93 19.73
C MET A 15 -1.81 -14.64 20.91
N SER A 16 -1.06 -15.29 21.79
CA SER A 16 -1.58 -15.93 23.01
C SER A 16 -2.26 -14.91 23.93
N HIS A 17 -1.58 -13.78 24.19
CA HIS A 17 -2.12 -12.69 25.00
C HIS A 17 -3.44 -12.14 24.46
N LEU A 18 -3.48 -11.81 23.16
CA LEU A 18 -4.66 -11.26 22.52
C LEU A 18 -5.83 -12.25 22.53
N SER A 19 -5.55 -13.53 22.25
CA SER A 19 -6.57 -14.59 22.28
C SER A 19 -7.15 -14.82 23.67
N ALA A 20 -6.33 -14.70 24.71
CA ALA A 20 -6.79 -14.85 26.09
C ALA A 20 -7.65 -13.66 26.58
N LYS A 21 -7.41 -12.46 26.02
CA LYS A 21 -8.11 -11.22 26.42
C LYS A 21 -9.38 -10.93 25.63
N ASP A 22 -9.52 -11.48 24.43
CA ASP A 22 -10.58 -11.10 23.50
C ASP A 22 -10.99 -12.31 22.65
N GLU A 23 -12.13 -12.93 22.99
CA GLU A 23 -12.67 -14.13 22.33
C GLU A 23 -12.93 -13.88 20.83
N LYS A 24 -13.50 -12.72 20.46
CA LYS A 24 -13.76 -12.39 19.05
C LYS A 24 -12.49 -12.19 18.25
N LEU A 25 -11.49 -11.62 18.86
CA LEU A 25 -10.16 -11.50 18.24
C LEU A 25 -9.48 -12.88 18.15
N ALA A 26 -9.65 -13.76 19.13
CA ALA A 26 -9.16 -15.14 19.07
C ALA A 26 -9.78 -15.92 17.89
N GLU A 27 -11.11 -15.84 17.70
CA GLU A 27 -11.80 -16.40 16.53
C GLU A 27 -11.22 -15.88 15.21
N LEU A 28 -10.96 -14.56 15.11
CA LEU A 28 -10.40 -13.93 13.95
C LEU A 28 -8.95 -14.36 13.67
N ILE A 29 -8.11 -14.46 14.71
CA ILE A 29 -6.74 -14.96 14.63
C ILE A 29 -6.72 -16.39 14.09
N ALA A 30 -7.53 -17.29 14.65
CA ALA A 30 -7.63 -18.68 14.22
C ALA A 30 -8.12 -18.82 12.77
N ALA A 31 -8.99 -17.92 12.31
CA ALA A 31 -9.58 -17.95 10.97
C ALA A 31 -8.77 -17.21 9.90
N THR A 32 -7.64 -16.59 10.25
CA THR A 32 -6.91 -15.68 9.35
C THR A 32 -5.45 -16.13 9.21
N VAL A 33 -4.77 -15.72 8.11
CA VAL A 33 -3.33 -15.93 7.95
C VAL A 33 -2.56 -15.29 9.12
N GLN A 34 -1.40 -15.86 9.42
CA GLN A 34 -0.53 -15.35 10.49
C GLN A 34 -0.08 -13.92 10.19
N PHE A 35 0.04 -13.10 11.23
CA PHE A 35 0.60 -11.75 11.17
C PHE A 35 1.95 -11.73 10.44
N ARG A 36 2.11 -10.78 9.53
CA ARG A 36 3.37 -10.51 8.82
C ARG A 36 3.57 -9.01 8.70
N THR A 37 4.81 -8.58 8.87
CA THR A 37 5.26 -7.25 8.45
C THR A 37 5.89 -7.37 7.08
N ASP A 38 5.72 -6.36 6.23
CA ASP A 38 6.39 -6.33 4.92
C ASP A 38 7.91 -6.22 5.11
N GLU A 39 8.66 -7.05 4.40
CA GLU A 39 10.13 -7.09 4.43
C GLU A 39 10.79 -5.80 3.89
N SER A 40 10.02 -4.90 3.28
CA SER A 40 10.50 -3.62 2.71
C SER A 40 10.90 -2.59 3.77
N ALA A 41 10.71 -2.89 5.04
CA ALA A 41 10.92 -1.97 6.18
C ALA A 41 12.41 -1.65 6.50
N ALA A 42 13.37 -2.09 5.68
CA ALA A 42 14.81 -1.93 5.94
C ALA A 42 15.38 -0.53 5.66
N GLY A 43 14.58 0.41 5.14
CA GLY A 43 15.01 1.76 4.79
C GLY A 43 15.19 2.70 5.99
N SER A 44 15.84 3.84 5.76
CA SER A 44 15.89 4.93 6.73
C SER A 44 14.51 5.55 6.94
N PRO A 45 14.26 6.23 8.09
CA PRO A 45 13.01 6.99 8.29
C PRO A 45 12.73 7.99 7.16
N TYR A 46 13.77 8.63 6.62
CA TYR A 46 13.65 9.50 5.46
C TYR A 46 13.08 8.78 4.24
N GLU A 47 13.64 7.61 3.87
CA GLU A 47 13.20 6.85 2.71
C GLU A 47 11.75 6.36 2.87
N ALA A 48 11.40 5.86 4.04
CA ALA A 48 10.05 5.40 4.37
C ALA A 48 9.02 6.54 4.28
N LEU A 49 9.32 7.71 4.84
CA LEU A 49 8.43 8.88 4.80
C LEU A 49 8.36 9.49 3.40
N LEU A 50 9.43 9.46 2.63
CA LEU A 50 9.45 9.89 1.23
C LEU A 50 8.52 9.01 0.37
N GLU A 51 8.60 7.70 0.55
CA GLU A 51 7.70 6.76 -0.09
C GLU A 51 6.24 7.02 0.33
N ALA A 52 5.98 7.15 1.62
CA ALA A 52 4.64 7.46 2.13
C ALA A 52 4.05 8.72 1.48
N ILE A 53 4.83 9.82 1.36
CA ILE A 53 4.39 11.04 0.66
C ILE A 53 4.09 10.74 -0.82
N ALA A 54 4.91 9.94 -1.49
CA ALA A 54 4.68 9.60 -2.89
C ALA A 54 3.38 8.83 -3.10
N TYR A 55 3.03 7.94 -2.17
CA TYR A 55 1.84 7.07 -2.23
C TYR A 55 0.53 7.73 -1.80
N GLN A 56 0.54 8.87 -1.11
CA GLN A 56 -0.68 9.53 -0.63
C GLN A 56 -1.68 9.83 -1.75
N SER A 57 -2.96 9.52 -1.53
CA SER A 57 -4.11 9.94 -2.34
C SER A 57 -4.09 9.50 -3.83
N ILE A 58 -3.38 8.44 -4.16
CA ILE A 58 -3.34 7.85 -5.52
C ILE A 58 -3.35 6.32 -5.44
N SER A 59 -3.62 5.65 -6.57
CA SER A 59 -3.57 4.18 -6.62
C SER A 59 -2.15 3.65 -6.44
N GLY A 60 -1.99 2.48 -5.83
CA GLY A 60 -0.69 1.85 -5.61
C GLY A 60 0.15 1.71 -6.90
N LYS A 61 -0.48 1.36 -8.04
CA LYS A 61 0.21 1.27 -9.34
C LYS A 61 0.77 2.61 -9.80
N ALA A 62 -0.01 3.70 -9.66
CA ALA A 62 0.47 5.04 -10.03
C ALA A 62 1.57 5.50 -9.08
N ALA A 63 1.42 5.24 -7.78
CA ALA A 63 2.40 5.58 -6.75
C ALA A 63 3.74 4.87 -7.00
N ALA A 64 3.73 3.56 -7.26
CA ALA A 64 4.93 2.80 -7.59
C ALA A 64 5.66 3.35 -8.82
N THR A 65 4.90 3.75 -9.87
CA THR A 65 5.48 4.39 -11.05
C THR A 65 6.16 5.72 -10.72
N ILE A 66 5.50 6.57 -9.93
CA ILE A 66 6.05 7.87 -9.52
C ILE A 66 7.28 7.67 -8.63
N TYR A 67 7.19 6.78 -7.64
CA TYR A 67 8.31 6.51 -6.73
C TYR A 67 9.51 5.91 -7.46
N GLY A 68 9.31 5.02 -8.43
CA GLY A 68 10.36 4.53 -9.31
C GLY A 68 11.06 5.64 -10.09
N ARG A 69 10.30 6.62 -10.62
CA ARG A 69 10.88 7.81 -11.28
C ARG A 69 11.67 8.70 -10.31
N ILE A 70 11.21 8.83 -9.06
CA ILE A 70 11.94 9.55 -8.02
C ILE A 70 13.26 8.84 -7.72
N LYS A 71 13.26 7.51 -7.55
CA LYS A 71 14.47 6.73 -7.34
C LYS A 71 15.48 6.93 -8.48
N ALA A 72 15.04 6.91 -9.71
CA ALA A 72 15.92 7.15 -10.88
C ALA A 72 16.64 8.51 -10.88
N LEU A 73 16.14 9.51 -10.12
CA LEU A 73 16.80 10.82 -10.00
C LEU A 73 18.04 10.81 -9.09
N SER A 74 18.28 9.74 -8.33
CA SER A 74 19.46 9.60 -7.46
C SER A 74 20.72 9.17 -8.21
N GLY A 75 20.57 8.61 -9.41
CA GLY A 75 21.61 7.87 -10.12
C GLY A 75 21.74 6.40 -9.67
N ASN A 76 20.96 5.96 -8.67
CA ASN A 76 20.86 4.57 -8.23
C ASN A 76 19.38 4.15 -8.21
N PRO A 77 18.93 3.19 -9.06
CA PRO A 77 17.52 2.80 -9.14
C PRO A 77 16.96 2.13 -7.88
N ASP A 78 17.82 1.66 -6.99
CA ASP A 78 17.41 0.97 -5.77
C ASP A 78 17.09 1.94 -4.62
N ARG A 79 17.67 3.14 -4.64
CA ARG A 79 17.52 4.15 -3.58
C ARG A 79 17.02 5.49 -4.11
N PRO A 80 16.19 6.20 -3.34
CA PRO A 80 15.81 7.56 -3.71
C PRO A 80 16.98 8.53 -3.52
N PRO A 81 16.89 9.77 -4.07
CA PRO A 81 17.88 10.83 -3.81
C PRO A 81 18.07 11.06 -2.31
N SER A 82 19.32 11.26 -1.89
CA SER A 82 19.61 11.65 -0.51
C SER A 82 18.91 12.98 -0.15
N PRO A 83 18.79 13.33 1.14
CA PRO A 83 18.23 14.62 1.52
C PRO A 83 18.90 15.81 0.83
N GLU A 84 20.22 15.80 0.72
CA GLU A 84 21.01 16.85 0.05
C GLU A 84 20.76 16.87 -1.45
N GLN A 85 20.71 15.70 -2.10
CA GLN A 85 20.35 15.58 -3.53
C GLN A 85 18.92 16.07 -3.77
N MET A 86 17.97 15.68 -2.91
CA MET A 86 16.57 16.08 -3.01
C MET A 86 16.42 17.62 -2.96
N LEU A 87 17.19 18.30 -2.11
CA LEU A 87 17.16 19.76 -2.03
C LEU A 87 17.72 20.44 -3.29
N LYS A 88 18.74 19.83 -3.94
CA LYS A 88 19.34 20.35 -5.18
C LYS A 88 18.45 20.16 -6.42
N LEU A 89 17.56 19.15 -6.42
CA LEU A 89 16.66 18.90 -7.56
C LEU A 89 15.74 20.10 -7.81
N HIS A 90 15.63 20.53 -9.07
CA HIS A 90 14.69 21.59 -9.44
C HIS A 90 13.24 21.14 -9.30
N THR A 91 12.34 22.06 -8.92
CA THR A 91 10.91 21.79 -8.77
C THR A 91 10.29 21.17 -10.03
N SER A 92 10.67 21.63 -11.22
CA SER A 92 10.18 21.10 -12.49
C SER A 92 10.58 19.64 -12.70
N THR A 93 11.77 19.20 -12.26
CA THR A 93 12.24 17.82 -12.32
C THR A 93 11.35 16.91 -11.47
N LEU A 94 11.05 17.30 -10.23
CA LEU A 94 10.16 16.55 -9.33
C LEU A 94 8.72 16.52 -9.86
N ARG A 95 8.26 17.61 -10.49
CA ARG A 95 6.96 17.66 -11.16
C ARG A 95 6.90 16.70 -12.37
N LYS A 96 7.96 16.63 -13.20
CA LYS A 96 8.08 15.67 -14.31
C LYS A 96 8.11 14.22 -13.83
N ALA A 97 8.66 13.93 -12.66
CA ALA A 97 8.59 12.62 -12.04
C ALA A 97 7.16 12.22 -11.63
N GLY A 98 6.23 13.19 -11.52
CA GLY A 98 4.81 12.96 -11.25
C GLY A 98 4.32 13.47 -9.89
N LEU A 99 5.15 14.15 -9.11
CA LEU A 99 4.72 14.73 -7.84
C LEU A 99 3.81 15.93 -8.05
N SER A 100 2.73 16.04 -7.27
CA SER A 100 1.92 17.27 -7.20
C SER A 100 2.74 18.41 -6.57
N GLY A 101 2.31 19.66 -6.76
CA GLY A 101 2.99 20.81 -6.14
C GLY A 101 3.09 20.68 -4.62
N ALA A 102 2.01 20.23 -3.96
CA ALA A 102 2.01 19.99 -2.51
C ALA A 102 3.02 18.90 -2.09
N LYS A 103 3.12 17.80 -2.86
CA LYS A 103 4.09 16.72 -2.61
C LYS A 103 5.53 17.18 -2.84
N VAL A 104 5.79 18.04 -3.83
CA VAL A 104 7.13 18.63 -4.03
C VAL A 104 7.56 19.43 -2.81
N LEU A 105 6.67 20.27 -2.25
CA LEU A 105 6.94 21.00 -1.03
C LEU A 105 7.17 20.05 0.16
N ALA A 106 6.39 18.98 0.26
CA ALA A 106 6.50 18.00 1.34
C ALA A 106 7.84 17.24 1.29
N VAL A 107 8.26 16.73 0.13
CA VAL A 107 9.53 15.98 0.02
C VAL A 107 10.75 16.88 0.24
N LYS A 108 10.67 18.15 -0.13
CA LYS A 108 11.73 19.12 0.17
C LYS A 108 11.78 19.50 1.66
N ASP A 109 10.64 19.61 2.31
CA ASP A 109 10.56 19.84 3.75
C ASP A 109 11.07 18.64 4.54
N LEU A 110 10.68 17.42 4.12
CA LEU A 110 11.21 16.18 4.68
C LEU A 110 12.74 16.12 4.58
N ALA A 111 13.29 16.43 3.41
CA ALA A 111 14.74 16.42 3.19
C ALA A 111 15.46 17.44 4.12
N ARG A 112 14.91 18.66 4.24
CA ARG A 112 15.47 19.69 5.15
C ARG A 112 15.46 19.21 6.60
N LYS A 113 14.33 18.67 7.05
CA LYS A 113 14.13 18.17 8.41
C LYS A 113 14.90 16.89 8.73
N THR A 114 15.36 16.19 7.70
CA THR A 114 16.31 15.07 7.88
C THR A 114 17.73 15.61 8.11
N ILE A 115 18.12 16.64 7.37
CA ILE A 115 19.45 17.27 7.53
C ILE A 115 19.59 17.97 8.88
N ASP A 116 18.54 18.63 9.36
CA ASP A 116 18.55 19.33 10.66
C ASP A 116 18.32 18.42 11.87
N GLY A 117 18.10 17.08 11.64
CA GLY A 117 17.93 16.10 12.70
C GLY A 117 16.51 16.04 13.29
N THR A 118 15.55 16.80 12.79
CA THR A 118 14.13 16.68 13.19
C THR A 118 13.59 15.31 12.84
N VAL A 119 13.89 14.79 11.63
CA VAL A 119 13.66 13.40 11.25
C VAL A 119 14.88 12.59 11.70
N PRO A 120 14.73 11.69 12.68
CA PRO A 120 15.86 10.96 13.27
C PRO A 120 16.42 9.90 12.30
N THR A 121 17.63 9.42 12.58
CA THR A 121 18.13 8.15 12.00
C THR A 121 17.30 6.98 12.53
N ARG A 122 17.45 5.79 11.91
CA ARG A 122 16.77 4.59 12.40
C ARG A 122 17.17 4.23 13.83
N GLU A 123 18.46 4.33 14.14
CA GLU A 123 19.02 4.04 15.46
C GLU A 123 18.45 4.98 16.52
N GLN A 124 18.38 6.27 16.22
CA GLN A 124 17.75 7.27 17.08
C GLN A 124 16.25 7.00 17.25
N ALA A 125 15.54 6.72 16.15
CA ALA A 125 14.12 6.43 16.19
C ALA A 125 13.80 5.20 17.04
N MET A 126 14.65 4.16 17.03
CA MET A 126 14.47 2.98 17.87
C MET A 126 14.57 3.27 19.37
N GLN A 127 15.31 4.31 19.77
CA GLN A 127 15.49 4.73 21.17
C GLN A 127 14.41 5.73 21.65
N MET A 128 13.68 6.36 20.72
CA MET A 128 12.64 7.36 21.05
C MET A 128 11.33 6.69 21.43
N SER A 129 10.53 7.34 22.26
CA SER A 129 9.14 6.96 22.48
C SER A 129 8.27 7.25 21.26
N ASP A 130 7.14 6.51 21.15
CA ASP A 130 6.19 6.71 20.05
C ASP A 130 5.61 8.12 20.04
N ASP A 131 5.31 8.70 21.23
CA ASP A 131 4.80 10.05 21.37
C ASP A 131 5.81 11.10 20.90
N GLU A 132 7.11 10.93 21.20
CA GLU A 132 8.16 11.83 20.72
C GLU A 132 8.32 11.74 19.21
N LEU A 133 8.28 10.53 18.63
CA LEU A 133 8.33 10.34 17.18
C LEU A 133 7.11 10.98 16.49
N VAL A 134 5.91 10.79 17.03
CA VAL A 134 4.71 11.45 16.51
C VAL A 134 4.89 12.97 16.53
N LYS A 135 5.27 13.56 17.67
CA LYS A 135 5.46 15.01 17.82
C LYS A 135 6.48 15.56 16.82
N ARG A 136 7.60 14.88 16.61
CA ARG A 136 8.64 15.29 15.66
C ARG A 136 8.17 15.16 14.21
N LEU A 137 7.66 14.01 13.84
CA LEU A 137 7.39 13.66 12.44
C LEU A 137 6.14 14.37 11.88
N VAL A 138 5.13 14.67 12.69
CA VAL A 138 3.97 15.49 12.23
C VAL A 138 4.34 16.94 11.93
N SER A 139 5.50 17.41 12.38
CA SER A 139 6.01 18.72 11.98
C SER A 139 6.41 18.78 10.50
N VAL A 140 6.68 17.64 9.88
CA VAL A 140 7.03 17.54 8.46
C VAL A 140 5.79 17.81 7.61
N ARG A 141 5.91 18.70 6.65
CA ARG A 141 4.82 19.05 5.75
C ARG A 141 4.24 17.85 5.07
N GLY A 142 2.92 17.65 5.18
CA GLY A 142 2.20 16.54 4.56
C GLY A 142 2.30 15.21 5.30
N ILE A 143 2.96 15.15 6.44
CA ILE A 143 2.98 14.01 7.35
C ILE A 143 1.98 14.25 8.48
N GLY A 144 0.92 13.43 8.53
CA GLY A 144 -0.05 13.43 9.61
C GLY A 144 0.19 12.29 10.60
N ALA A 145 -0.52 12.32 11.73
CA ALA A 145 -0.43 11.27 12.76
C ALA A 145 -0.61 9.86 12.18
N TRP A 146 -1.60 9.66 11.30
CA TRP A 146 -1.82 8.37 10.64
C TRP A 146 -0.59 7.88 9.85
N THR A 147 0.12 8.77 9.14
CA THR A 147 1.34 8.39 8.41
C THR A 147 2.45 7.97 9.36
N VAL A 148 2.55 8.65 10.52
CA VAL A 148 3.52 8.27 11.56
C VAL A 148 3.15 6.93 12.20
N GLU A 149 1.87 6.69 12.50
CA GLU A 149 1.39 5.39 13.00
C GLU A 149 1.75 4.25 12.04
N MET A 150 1.58 4.46 10.72
CA MET A 150 1.99 3.46 9.71
C MET A 150 3.52 3.25 9.72
N PHE A 151 4.30 4.30 9.87
CA PHE A 151 5.75 4.23 10.01
C PHE A 151 6.17 3.44 11.27
N LEU A 152 5.54 3.71 12.41
CA LEU A 152 5.78 2.98 13.67
C LEU A 152 5.49 1.48 13.52
N ILE A 153 4.35 1.13 12.90
CA ILE A 153 3.91 -0.25 12.70
C ILE A 153 4.82 -0.99 11.73
N PHE A 154 4.97 -0.44 10.51
CA PHE A 154 5.57 -1.18 9.39
C PHE A 154 7.08 -0.99 9.25
N ASN A 155 7.64 0.14 9.70
CA ASN A 155 9.08 0.40 9.58
C ASN A 155 9.85 0.16 10.87
N LEU A 156 9.30 0.55 12.03
CA LEU A 156 9.95 0.32 13.32
C LEU A 156 9.49 -0.96 14.01
N GLY A 157 8.40 -1.58 13.57
CA GLY A 157 7.85 -2.80 14.18
C GLY A 157 7.33 -2.60 15.60
N ARG A 158 6.88 -1.38 15.94
CA ARG A 158 6.38 -1.09 17.28
C ARG A 158 5.18 -2.00 17.61
N PRO A 159 5.18 -2.70 18.77
CA PRO A 159 4.15 -3.69 19.10
C PRO A 159 2.81 -3.06 19.49
N ASP A 160 2.80 -1.82 19.98
CA ASP A 160 1.66 -1.27 20.69
C ASP A 160 1.07 0.02 20.09
N VAL A 161 0.86 0.02 18.77
CA VAL A 161 0.26 1.14 18.04
C VAL A 161 -1.19 0.80 17.65
N LEU A 162 -2.14 1.69 17.99
CA LEU A 162 -3.55 1.59 17.57
C LEU A 162 -3.94 2.81 16.73
N PRO A 163 -3.98 2.69 15.40
CA PRO A 163 -4.36 3.79 14.52
C PRO A 163 -5.89 3.99 14.54
N ALA A 164 -6.39 4.60 15.62
CA ALA A 164 -7.81 4.71 15.91
C ALA A 164 -8.59 5.59 14.90
N HIS A 165 -7.90 6.39 14.11
CA HIS A 165 -8.48 7.16 13.00
C HIS A 165 -8.51 6.37 11.70
N ASP A 166 -7.82 5.24 11.59
CA ASP A 166 -7.76 4.44 10.37
C ASP A 166 -9.12 3.83 10.02
N LEU A 167 -9.53 4.02 8.76
CA LEU A 167 -10.82 3.55 8.28
C LEU A 167 -10.90 2.01 8.25
N GLY A 168 -9.81 1.36 7.86
CA GLY A 168 -9.74 -0.11 7.77
C GLY A 168 -9.82 -0.75 9.14
N VAL A 169 -9.10 -0.22 10.14
CA VAL A 169 -9.15 -0.68 11.53
C VAL A 169 -10.55 -0.50 12.11
N LYS A 170 -11.16 0.68 11.94
CA LYS A 170 -12.53 0.97 12.44
C LYS A 170 -13.58 0.07 11.80
N LYS A 171 -13.51 -0.15 10.49
CA LYS A 171 -14.42 -1.05 9.77
C LYS A 171 -14.18 -2.51 10.17
N GLY A 172 -12.92 -2.94 10.28
CA GLY A 172 -12.56 -4.27 10.73
C GLY A 172 -13.08 -4.55 12.13
N TRP A 173 -12.94 -3.59 13.05
CA TRP A 173 -13.53 -3.68 14.38
C TRP A 173 -15.06 -3.87 14.30
N SER A 174 -15.76 -3.05 13.49
CA SER A 174 -17.21 -3.19 13.34
C SER A 174 -17.62 -4.57 12.82
N VAL A 175 -16.87 -5.10 11.86
CA VAL A 175 -17.11 -6.45 11.29
C VAL A 175 -16.88 -7.53 12.37
N THR A 176 -15.74 -7.48 13.07
CA THR A 176 -15.35 -8.48 14.05
C THR A 176 -16.33 -8.54 15.22
N TYR A 177 -16.81 -7.38 15.68
CA TYR A 177 -17.72 -7.31 16.85
C TYR A 177 -19.20 -7.17 16.48
N GLY A 178 -19.57 -7.37 15.20
CA GLY A 178 -20.97 -7.34 14.74
C GLY A 178 -21.65 -5.99 14.94
N ARG A 179 -20.90 -4.88 14.86
CA ARG A 179 -21.44 -3.54 15.09
C ARG A 179 -21.94 -2.91 13.78
N LYS A 180 -23.12 -2.28 13.82
CA LYS A 180 -23.71 -1.59 12.66
C LYS A 180 -22.95 -0.33 12.29
N HIS A 181 -22.33 0.34 13.24
CA HIS A 181 -21.63 1.62 13.06
C HIS A 181 -20.15 1.48 13.45
N MET A 182 -19.31 2.27 12.78
CA MET A 182 -17.90 2.37 13.13
C MET A 182 -17.73 3.10 14.47
N PRO A 183 -16.76 2.69 15.31
CA PRO A 183 -16.49 3.37 16.55
C PRO A 183 -15.93 4.77 16.28
N LYS A 184 -16.18 5.70 17.19
CA LYS A 184 -15.40 6.94 17.26
C LYS A 184 -13.98 6.61 17.69
N PRO A 185 -12.95 7.41 17.29
CA PRO A 185 -11.57 7.14 17.69
C PRO A 185 -11.39 6.96 19.18
N LYS A 186 -12.02 7.80 20.00
CA LYS A 186 -11.95 7.71 21.46
C LYS A 186 -12.54 6.39 21.99
N GLU A 187 -13.62 5.90 21.40
CA GLU A 187 -14.26 4.62 21.77
C GLU A 187 -13.34 3.44 21.41
N LEU A 188 -12.71 3.50 20.23
CA LEU A 188 -11.77 2.47 19.80
C LEU A 188 -10.50 2.45 20.64
N LEU A 189 -9.97 3.61 21.03
CA LEU A 189 -8.83 3.71 21.94
C LEU A 189 -9.17 3.07 23.32
N ALA A 190 -10.32 3.43 23.91
CA ALA A 190 -10.75 2.86 25.17
C ALA A 190 -10.97 1.34 25.08
N PHE A 191 -11.57 0.86 24.01
CA PHE A 191 -11.75 -0.57 23.77
C PHE A 191 -10.41 -1.30 23.60
N GLY A 192 -9.47 -0.70 22.88
CA GLY A 192 -8.16 -1.28 22.57
C GLY A 192 -7.18 -1.31 23.74
N GLU A 193 -7.52 -0.76 24.91
CA GLU A 193 -6.66 -0.86 26.11
C GLU A 193 -6.46 -2.32 26.54
N GLN A 194 -7.46 -3.18 26.34
CA GLN A 194 -7.34 -4.62 26.62
C GLN A 194 -6.32 -5.35 25.73
N TRP A 195 -5.98 -4.78 24.56
CA TRP A 195 -5.03 -5.36 23.62
C TRP A 195 -3.56 -5.01 23.92
N ARG A 196 -3.31 -4.10 24.87
CA ARG A 196 -1.95 -3.78 25.28
C ARG A 196 -1.21 -5.01 25.82
N PRO A 197 0.08 -5.12 25.53
CA PRO A 197 0.96 -4.20 24.77
C PRO A 197 1.07 -4.57 23.28
N TYR A 198 0.08 -5.22 22.68
CA TYR A 198 0.13 -5.76 21.31
C TYR A 198 -0.93 -5.18 20.39
N ARG A 199 -1.27 -3.89 20.55
CA ARG A 199 -2.31 -3.21 19.75
C ARG A 199 -1.99 -3.16 18.25
N THR A 200 -0.72 -3.22 17.87
CA THR A 200 -0.30 -3.35 16.45
C THR A 200 -0.81 -4.66 15.84
N VAL A 201 -0.63 -5.77 16.54
CA VAL A 201 -1.08 -7.09 16.06
C VAL A 201 -2.61 -7.10 15.95
N ALA A 202 -3.32 -6.60 16.96
CA ALA A 202 -4.78 -6.48 16.94
C ALA A 202 -5.25 -5.60 15.73
N SER A 203 -4.62 -4.45 15.51
CA SER A 203 -4.92 -3.56 14.38
C SER A 203 -4.74 -4.25 13.02
N TRP A 204 -3.68 -5.05 12.89
CA TRP A 204 -3.44 -5.83 11.68
C TRP A 204 -4.56 -6.84 11.40
N TYR A 205 -5.04 -7.53 12.43
CA TYR A 205 -6.18 -8.44 12.28
C TYR A 205 -7.48 -7.70 11.95
N MET A 206 -7.68 -6.47 12.45
CA MET A 206 -8.82 -5.64 12.03
C MET A 206 -8.76 -5.30 10.52
N TRP A 207 -7.59 -4.97 9.98
CA TRP A 207 -7.44 -4.80 8.52
C TRP A 207 -7.80 -6.07 7.75
N ARG A 208 -7.38 -7.24 8.21
CA ARG A 208 -7.74 -8.53 7.56
C ARG A 208 -9.24 -8.80 7.61
N ALA A 209 -9.91 -8.51 8.75
CA ALA A 209 -11.35 -8.63 8.86
C ALA A 209 -12.08 -7.74 7.83
N PHE A 210 -11.64 -6.50 7.69
CA PHE A 210 -12.20 -5.57 6.70
C PHE A 210 -12.02 -6.06 5.26
N GLU A 211 -10.83 -6.51 4.90
CA GLU A 211 -10.55 -7.04 3.55
C GLU A 211 -11.40 -8.27 3.23
N ARG A 212 -11.51 -9.21 4.16
CA ARG A 212 -12.36 -10.40 3.99
C ARG A 212 -13.81 -10.04 3.76
N ALA A 213 -14.35 -9.08 4.52
CA ALA A 213 -15.71 -8.58 4.34
C ALA A 213 -15.92 -7.91 2.98
N GLY A 214 -14.95 -7.11 2.52
CA GLY A 214 -14.97 -6.48 1.20
C GLY A 214 -14.96 -7.50 0.06
N HIS A 215 -14.16 -8.55 0.16
CA HIS A 215 -14.16 -9.65 -0.83
C HIS A 215 -15.46 -10.47 -0.83
N ALA A 216 -16.08 -10.69 0.33
CA ALA A 216 -17.37 -11.36 0.42
C ALA A 216 -18.48 -10.55 -0.27
N THR A 217 -18.47 -9.23 -0.13
CA THR A 217 -19.44 -8.33 -0.75
C THR A 217 -19.27 -8.26 -2.27
N THR A 218 -18.03 -8.18 -2.77
CA THR A 218 -17.75 -8.16 -4.22
C THR A 218 -18.07 -9.49 -4.90
N ARG A 219 -17.97 -10.61 -4.18
CA ARG A 219 -18.35 -11.94 -4.69
C ARG A 219 -19.87 -12.06 -4.86
N LYS A 220 -20.66 -11.40 -4.00
CA LYS A 220 -22.15 -11.36 -4.11
C LYS A 220 -22.64 -10.43 -5.23
N ILE A 221 -21.88 -9.43 -5.64
CA ILE A 221 -22.27 -8.41 -6.64
C ILE A 221 -21.89 -8.82 -8.09
N ARG A 222 -21.25 -9.96 -8.33
CA ARG A 222 -21.02 -10.46 -9.69
C ARG A 222 -22.19 -11.33 -10.17
N PRO A 223 -23.22 -10.77 -10.84
CA PRO A 223 -24.21 -11.61 -11.48
C PRO A 223 -23.56 -12.35 -12.64
N ALA A 224 -23.94 -13.60 -12.82
CA ALA A 224 -23.44 -14.54 -13.84
C ALA A 224 -23.58 -14.05 -15.31
N LYS A 225 -24.13 -12.86 -15.56
CA LYS A 225 -24.35 -12.29 -16.90
C LYS A 225 -23.08 -11.81 -17.64
N VAL A 226 -21.93 -11.63 -16.97
CA VAL A 226 -20.70 -11.17 -17.66
C VAL A 226 -20.02 -12.32 -18.44
N ARG A 227 -20.28 -13.58 -18.11
CA ARG A 227 -19.73 -14.74 -18.86
C ARG A 227 -20.32 -14.86 -20.28
N SER A 228 -21.55 -14.40 -20.51
CA SER A 228 -22.21 -14.57 -21.81
C SER A 228 -21.70 -13.60 -22.90
N ARG A 229 -21.21 -12.42 -22.55
CA ARG A 229 -20.69 -11.44 -23.53
C ARG A 229 -19.29 -11.82 -24.05
N ARG A 230 -18.40 -12.32 -23.18
CA ARG A 230 -17.07 -12.80 -23.61
C ARG A 230 -17.17 -14.07 -24.46
N HIS A 231 -18.11 -14.97 -24.14
CA HIS A 231 -18.32 -16.20 -24.93
C HIS A 231 -18.89 -15.87 -26.33
N LYS A 232 -19.81 -14.90 -26.45
CA LYS A 232 -20.34 -14.45 -27.75
C LYS A 232 -19.29 -13.73 -28.62
N GLN A 233 -18.34 -13.03 -28.03
CA GLN A 233 -17.24 -12.40 -28.78
C GLN A 233 -16.22 -13.42 -29.29
N LEU A 234 -15.88 -14.44 -28.51
CA LEU A 234 -14.98 -15.52 -28.92
C LEU A 234 -15.61 -16.40 -30.01
N VAL A 235 -16.91 -16.69 -29.94
CA VAL A 235 -17.63 -17.46 -30.98
C VAL A 235 -17.81 -16.63 -32.25
N ARG A 236 -17.94 -15.30 -32.19
CA ARG A 236 -17.93 -14.44 -33.39
C ARG A 236 -16.54 -14.34 -34.03
N ALA A 237 -15.49 -14.27 -33.26
CA ALA A 237 -14.11 -14.25 -33.76
C ALA A 237 -13.72 -15.56 -34.45
N SER A 238 -14.12 -16.71 -33.90
CA SER A 238 -13.86 -18.03 -34.51
C SER A 238 -14.65 -18.26 -35.79
N LYS A 239 -15.88 -17.74 -35.92
CA LYS A 239 -16.66 -17.84 -37.17
C LYS A 239 -16.11 -16.96 -38.30
N LEU A 240 -15.48 -15.83 -38.00
CA LEU A 240 -14.83 -14.97 -39.01
C LEU A 240 -13.54 -15.58 -39.56
N VAL A 241 -12.81 -16.35 -38.77
CA VAL A 241 -11.57 -17.04 -39.18
C VAL A 241 -11.89 -18.24 -40.11
N VAL A 242 -13.03 -18.94 -39.94
CA VAL A 242 -13.43 -20.09 -40.74
C VAL A 242 -13.95 -19.67 -42.13
N HIS A 243 -14.56 -18.49 -42.28
CA HIS A 243 -15.07 -17.98 -43.57
C HIS A 243 -14.02 -17.24 -44.40
N GLY A 244 -12.87 -16.85 -43.84
CA GLY A 244 -11.79 -16.18 -44.54
C GLY A 244 -10.89 -17.12 -45.40
N LYS A 245 -10.95 -18.43 -45.21
CA LYS A 245 -10.09 -19.40 -45.91
C LYS A 245 -10.69 -20.04 -47.18
N ARG A 246 -11.87 -19.61 -47.64
CA ARG A 246 -12.54 -20.21 -48.81
C ARG A 246 -12.62 -19.29 -50.04
N ARG A 247 -11.83 -18.27 -50.15
CA ARG A 247 -11.79 -17.39 -51.33
C ARG A 247 -10.37 -17.16 -51.80
N LYS A 248 -9.67 -18.18 -52.29
CA LYS A 248 -8.54 -18.05 -53.27
C LYS A 248 -8.37 -19.36 -54.01
N SER A 249 -9.10 -19.53 -55.11
CA SER A 249 -8.67 -20.25 -56.27
C SER A 249 -9.74 -20.08 -57.36
N LYS A 250 -9.60 -19.11 -58.22
CA LYS A 250 -10.07 -19.16 -59.64
C LYS A 250 -9.15 -18.29 -60.43
N THR A 251 -8.23 -18.94 -61.09
CA THR A 251 -7.44 -18.46 -62.23
C THR A 251 -8.37 -18.12 -63.38
N ALA A 252 -8.13 -17.02 -64.06
CA ALA A 252 -8.64 -16.77 -65.41
C ALA A 252 -7.54 -16.06 -66.24
N PRO A 253 -7.51 -16.36 -67.55
CA PRO A 253 -6.29 -16.23 -68.37
C PRO A 253 -6.13 -14.87 -69.02
N GLY A 254 -4.91 -14.62 -69.53
CA GLY A 254 -4.43 -13.38 -70.08
C GLY A 254 -5.08 -12.93 -71.40
N LYS A 255 -4.86 -11.69 -71.74
CA LYS A 255 -4.90 -11.14 -73.09
C LYS A 255 -3.74 -10.11 -73.32
N PRO A 256 -3.30 -9.95 -74.58
CA PRO A 256 -1.96 -9.54 -74.87
C PRO A 256 -1.74 -8.04 -75.07
N ALA A 257 -0.49 -7.71 -75.21
CA ALA A 257 0.05 -6.36 -75.44
C ALA A 257 -0.46 -5.72 -76.69
N LYS A 258 -0.60 -4.36 -76.74
CA LYS A 258 -0.46 -3.49 -77.89
C LYS A 258 0.54 -2.41 -77.57
N ARG A 259 1.62 -2.42 -78.41
CA ARG A 259 2.51 -1.30 -78.70
C ARG A 259 1.71 -0.19 -79.38
N PHE A 260 2.09 1.07 -79.21
CA PHE A 260 2.28 2.20 -80.14
C PHE A 260 2.43 3.45 -79.28
N ARG A 261 3.36 4.12 -79.45
CA ARG A 261 4.35 5.03 -80.06
C ARG A 261 4.87 5.95 -78.95
#